data_63c88d193b0c8b299a64f512f007155a
#
_entry.id   63c88d193b0c8b299a64f512f007155a
#
_cell.length_a   1.000
_cell.length_b   1.000
_cell.length_c   1.000
_cell.angle_alpha   90.00
_cell.angle_beta   90.00
_cell.angle_gamma   90.00
#
_symmetry.space_group_name_H-M   'P 1'
#
loop_
_entity.id
_entity.type
_entity.pdbx_description
1 polymer ?
#
loop_
_entity_poly.entity_id
_entity_poly.type
_entity_poly.pdbx_seq_one_letter_code
_entity_poly.pdbx_strand_id
1 'polypeptide(L)'
;MDLTCTDSIYLCILSSTGEILEQVFGVLTTQLEEMRDLMLKYNVQEVGMESTSVYWIPVWRVLESHFELKLINPYFIKQLPGRKSDVKDAQWIAECMMKELVRGSFVPPERIQQLRLYDRRIYDLDDEIIRKLAKLDAVIQRCNIRLSNYVSNTDSVSYKSVIDKICEGVTSPEELVKEVHGRIINRHGKETIIASLKGCITEVDIDIMTQLKAEIDLAELHKQKCLEKKQDICEREYSEQLSNLQTIPVVKMKAATSLIAEIGTDMSHFETANHLSSWAGLRPRNDQSNKIIKSRRITHGNRYLRRTIIQCAWGASRAKDYFFCRFSYYQTQVRKKNRMKVIVAISRKMLVCAWLILKENVAYKDFDNKILTSDTKG
;
A
#
# COMPACT_ATOMS: atom_id res chain seq x y z
N MET A 1 -6.09 22.60 -15.62
CA MET A 1 -4.62 22.67 -15.68
C MET A 1 -4.06 21.34 -16.11
N ASP A 2 -3.21 21.34 -17.12
CA ASP A 2 -2.46 20.15 -17.51
C ASP A 2 -1.03 20.23 -16.93
N LEU A 3 -0.60 19.14 -16.28
CA LEU A 3 0.67 19.00 -15.56
C LEU A 3 1.54 17.88 -16.19
N THR A 4 1.34 17.58 -17.45
CA THR A 4 2.04 16.48 -18.13
C THR A 4 3.51 16.80 -18.45
N CYS A 5 3.87 18.09 -18.47
CA CYS A 5 5.22 18.53 -18.75
C CYS A 5 6.02 18.77 -17.45
N THR A 6 7.29 18.36 -17.42
CA THR A 6 8.16 18.54 -16.26
C THR A 6 8.52 20.00 -15.98
N ASP A 7 8.41 20.87 -16.98
CA ASP A 7 8.95 22.24 -16.93
C ASP A 7 7.89 23.34 -17.11
N SER A 8 6.65 22.98 -17.40
CA SER A 8 5.59 23.95 -17.66
C SER A 8 4.19 23.46 -17.27
N ILE A 9 3.34 24.41 -16.93
CA ILE A 9 1.95 24.22 -16.54
C ILE A 9 1.08 25.00 -17.52
N TYR A 10 0.18 24.30 -18.21
CA TYR A 10 -0.80 24.92 -19.07
C TYR A 10 -2.06 25.27 -18.26
N LEU A 11 -2.30 26.57 -18.10
CA LEU A 11 -3.49 27.11 -17.44
C LEU A 11 -4.52 27.54 -18.49
N CYS A 12 -5.76 27.10 -18.30
CA CYS A 12 -6.92 27.61 -19.01
C CYS A 12 -7.95 28.10 -17.99
N ILE A 13 -8.32 29.37 -18.04
CA ILE A 13 -9.41 29.95 -17.28
C ILE A 13 -10.62 30.08 -18.22
N LEU A 14 -11.74 29.50 -17.83
CA LEU A 14 -12.98 29.55 -18.60
C LEU A 14 -14.05 30.28 -17.76
N SER A 15 -14.58 31.37 -18.32
CA SER A 15 -15.66 32.14 -17.73
C SER A 15 -17.01 31.50 -18.01
N SER A 16 -18.00 31.74 -17.14
CA SER A 16 -19.41 31.37 -17.37
C SER A 16 -20.01 32.03 -18.63
N THR A 17 -19.41 33.13 -19.11
CA THR A 17 -19.78 33.80 -20.37
C THR A 17 -19.14 33.15 -21.60
N GLY A 18 -18.25 32.17 -21.42
CA GLY A 18 -17.55 31.49 -22.51
C GLY A 18 -16.22 32.15 -22.91
N GLU A 19 -15.78 33.19 -22.20
CA GLU A 19 -14.44 33.77 -22.42
C GLU A 19 -13.36 32.82 -21.95
N ILE A 20 -12.28 32.71 -22.73
CA ILE A 20 -11.15 31.78 -22.49
C ILE A 20 -9.89 32.63 -22.37
N LEU A 21 -9.14 32.41 -21.28
CA LEU A 21 -7.78 32.87 -21.11
C LEU A 21 -6.84 31.67 -20.99
N GLU A 22 -5.86 31.60 -21.85
CA GLU A 22 -4.81 30.56 -21.82
C GLU A 22 -3.46 31.20 -21.53
N GLN A 23 -2.71 30.61 -20.62
CA GLN A 23 -1.37 31.03 -20.26
C GLN A 23 -0.52 29.85 -19.80
N VAL A 24 0.78 29.92 -20.13
CA VAL A 24 1.75 28.90 -19.70
C VAL A 24 2.60 29.49 -18.59
N PHE A 25 2.78 28.72 -17.53
CA PHE A 25 3.63 29.05 -16.39
C PHE A 25 4.73 28.01 -16.24
N GLY A 26 5.85 28.40 -15.63
CA GLY A 26 6.85 27.46 -15.18
C GLY A 26 6.47 26.80 -13.86
N VAL A 27 7.35 25.94 -13.35
CA VAL A 27 7.13 25.12 -12.15
C VAL A 27 7.83 25.64 -10.90
N LEU A 28 8.56 26.75 -11.00
CA LEU A 28 9.20 27.37 -9.84
C LEU A 28 8.16 27.98 -8.90
N THR A 29 8.43 27.99 -7.60
CA THR A 29 7.47 28.48 -6.60
C THR A 29 6.97 29.88 -6.92
N THR A 30 7.87 30.80 -7.32
CA THR A 30 7.49 32.16 -7.72
C THR A 30 6.53 32.20 -8.91
N GLN A 31 6.72 31.30 -9.89
CA GLN A 31 5.84 31.17 -11.06
C GLN A 31 4.48 30.56 -10.71
N LEU A 32 4.45 29.63 -9.71
CA LEU A 32 3.19 29.12 -9.17
C LEU A 32 2.42 30.19 -8.41
N GLU A 33 3.12 31.08 -7.70
CA GLU A 33 2.54 32.24 -7.03
C GLU A 33 1.99 33.27 -8.03
N GLU A 34 2.73 33.56 -9.12
CA GLU A 34 2.25 34.39 -10.22
C GLU A 34 0.98 33.82 -10.85
N MET A 35 0.95 32.50 -11.06
CA MET A 35 -0.22 31.80 -11.57
C MET A 35 -1.41 31.91 -10.60
N ARG A 36 -1.20 31.73 -9.29
CA ARG A 36 -2.20 31.96 -8.25
C ARG A 36 -2.77 33.37 -8.32
N ASP A 37 -1.91 34.37 -8.36
CA ASP A 37 -2.30 35.78 -8.35
C ASP A 37 -3.08 36.17 -9.60
N LEU A 38 -2.72 35.58 -10.77
CA LEU A 38 -3.53 35.72 -11.99
C LEU A 38 -4.94 35.13 -11.78
N MET A 39 -5.05 33.93 -11.24
CA MET A 39 -6.35 33.30 -11.01
C MET A 39 -7.20 34.08 -9.99
N LEU A 40 -6.60 34.63 -8.95
CA LEU A 40 -7.29 35.53 -7.99
C LEU A 40 -7.81 36.80 -8.70
N LYS A 41 -7.01 37.41 -9.59
CA LYS A 41 -7.44 38.57 -10.39
C LYS A 41 -8.67 38.28 -11.25
N TYR A 42 -8.81 37.06 -11.75
CA TYR A 42 -9.95 36.63 -12.57
C TYR A 42 -11.09 36.01 -11.74
N ASN A 43 -11.04 36.11 -10.39
CA ASN A 43 -12.04 35.57 -9.47
C ASN A 43 -12.35 34.09 -9.73
N VAL A 44 -11.35 33.28 -10.03
CA VAL A 44 -11.50 31.83 -10.20
C VAL A 44 -12.04 31.23 -8.89
N GLN A 45 -13.04 30.39 -8.96
CA GLN A 45 -13.63 29.72 -7.80
C GLN A 45 -13.11 28.29 -7.65
N GLU A 46 -13.12 27.54 -8.75
CA GLU A 46 -12.74 26.13 -8.77
C GLU A 46 -11.55 25.91 -9.69
N VAL A 47 -10.63 25.02 -9.27
CA VAL A 47 -9.45 24.67 -10.06
C VAL A 47 -9.35 23.16 -10.20
N GLY A 48 -9.41 22.67 -11.44
CA GLY A 48 -9.15 21.28 -11.78
C GLY A 48 -7.71 21.06 -12.22
N MET A 49 -7.06 20.03 -11.69
CA MET A 49 -5.72 19.64 -12.12
C MET A 49 -5.62 18.13 -12.32
N GLU A 50 -4.84 17.71 -13.31
CA GLU A 50 -4.60 16.29 -13.58
C GLU A 50 -3.70 15.65 -12.52
N SER A 51 -4.03 14.44 -12.09
CA SER A 51 -3.29 13.67 -11.06
C SER A 51 -2.07 12.95 -11.63
N THR A 52 -1.23 13.64 -12.41
CA THR A 52 -0.06 13.03 -13.01
C THR A 52 1.10 12.95 -12.02
N SER A 53 1.52 11.73 -11.69
CA SER A 53 2.65 11.43 -10.79
C SER A 53 2.62 12.26 -9.48
N VAL A 54 3.71 13.01 -9.18
CA VAL A 54 3.85 13.88 -8.00
C VAL A 54 3.77 15.37 -8.35
N TYR A 55 3.66 15.72 -9.63
CA TYR A 55 3.78 17.11 -10.12
C TYR A 55 2.64 18.03 -9.66
N TRP A 56 1.47 17.46 -9.37
CA TRP A 56 0.32 18.21 -8.84
C TRP A 56 0.52 18.67 -7.38
N ILE A 57 1.39 18.02 -6.59
CA ILE A 57 1.54 18.28 -5.16
C ILE A 57 2.04 19.71 -4.86
N PRO A 58 3.12 20.22 -5.50
CA PRO A 58 3.54 21.60 -5.29
C PRO A 58 2.48 22.63 -5.69
N VAL A 59 1.79 22.38 -6.80
CA VAL A 59 0.72 23.24 -7.30
C VAL A 59 -0.46 23.24 -6.30
N TRP A 60 -0.88 22.07 -5.84
CA TRP A 60 -1.92 21.92 -4.83
C TRP A 60 -1.63 22.75 -3.59
N ARG A 61 -0.42 22.64 -3.02
CA ARG A 61 -0.02 23.37 -1.82
C ARG A 61 -0.04 24.89 -1.94
N VAL A 62 0.27 25.43 -3.12
CA VAL A 62 0.21 26.87 -3.37
C VAL A 62 -1.24 27.35 -3.51
N LEU A 63 -2.14 26.51 -3.98
CA LEU A 63 -3.50 26.90 -4.36
C LEU A 63 -4.56 26.54 -3.31
N GLU A 64 -4.34 25.52 -2.46
CA GLU A 64 -5.39 24.93 -1.58
C GLU A 64 -6.01 25.90 -0.58
N SER A 65 -5.28 26.97 -0.19
CA SER A 65 -5.81 27.99 0.73
C SER A 65 -6.64 29.09 0.02
N HIS A 66 -6.69 29.08 -1.31
CA HIS A 66 -7.31 30.15 -2.11
C HIS A 66 -8.48 29.69 -2.97
N PHE A 67 -8.50 28.42 -3.37
CA PHE A 67 -9.47 27.89 -4.34
C PHE A 67 -10.06 26.55 -3.92
N GLU A 68 -11.25 26.24 -4.42
CA GLU A 68 -11.75 24.87 -4.38
C GLU A 68 -11.02 24.02 -5.41
N LEU A 69 -10.23 23.04 -4.92
CA LEU A 69 -9.37 22.23 -5.77
C LEU A 69 -9.98 20.85 -6.07
N LYS A 70 -9.95 20.45 -7.32
CA LYS A 70 -10.36 19.12 -7.79
C LYS A 70 -9.18 18.42 -8.48
N LEU A 71 -8.66 17.35 -7.85
CA LEU A 71 -7.64 16.51 -8.46
C LEU A 71 -8.32 15.47 -9.35
N ILE A 72 -8.06 15.53 -10.66
CA ILE A 72 -8.80 14.77 -11.67
C ILE A 72 -7.94 13.60 -12.18
N ASN A 73 -8.52 12.40 -12.17
CA ASN A 73 -7.84 11.22 -12.69
C ASN A 73 -7.89 11.23 -14.23
N PRO A 74 -6.72 11.21 -14.92
CA PRO A 74 -6.63 11.23 -16.37
C PRO A 74 -7.38 10.08 -17.07
N TYR A 75 -7.57 8.97 -16.38
CA TYR A 75 -8.34 7.84 -16.92
C TYR A 75 -9.78 8.23 -17.26
N PHE A 76 -10.42 9.06 -16.46
CA PHE A 76 -11.81 9.49 -16.71
C PHE A 76 -11.87 10.52 -17.83
N ILE A 77 -10.92 11.46 -17.89
CA ILE A 77 -10.86 12.46 -18.98
C ILE A 77 -10.63 11.80 -20.33
N LYS A 78 -9.75 10.80 -20.40
CA LYS A 78 -9.43 10.07 -21.64
C LYS A 78 -10.59 9.22 -22.19
N GLN A 79 -11.62 8.96 -21.41
CA GLN A 79 -12.82 8.25 -21.86
C GLN A 79 -13.87 9.18 -22.49
N LEU A 80 -13.75 10.48 -22.26
CA LEU A 80 -14.65 11.46 -22.87
C LEU A 80 -14.19 11.74 -24.32
N PRO A 81 -15.11 11.86 -25.28
CA PRO A 81 -14.75 12.12 -26.68
C PRO A 81 -14.15 13.52 -26.83
N GLY A 82 -12.95 13.64 -27.37
CA GLY A 82 -12.25 14.92 -27.61
C GLY A 82 -10.94 14.74 -28.35
N ARG A 83 -10.36 15.82 -28.89
CA ARG A 83 -9.08 15.84 -29.61
C ARG A 83 -7.92 16.17 -28.64
N LYS A 84 -6.78 15.49 -28.79
CA LYS A 84 -5.60 15.59 -27.93
C LYS A 84 -4.57 16.64 -28.42
N SER A 85 -4.28 17.60 -27.57
CA SER A 85 -3.01 18.38 -27.52
C SER A 85 -2.94 19.05 -26.16
N ASP A 86 -1.77 19.28 -25.59
CA ASP A 86 -1.57 19.74 -24.19
C ASP A 86 -2.35 21.04 -23.86
N VAL A 87 -2.38 22.01 -24.78
CA VAL A 87 -3.20 23.23 -24.65
C VAL A 87 -4.70 22.88 -24.66
N LYS A 88 -5.11 21.95 -25.51
CA LYS A 88 -6.51 21.49 -25.59
C LYS A 88 -6.89 20.61 -24.42
N ASP A 89 -5.93 19.95 -23.76
CA ASP A 89 -6.19 19.14 -22.58
C ASP A 89 -6.53 20.04 -21.38
N ALA A 90 -5.87 21.19 -21.19
CA ALA A 90 -6.22 22.16 -20.16
C ALA A 90 -7.59 22.80 -20.40
N GLN A 91 -7.89 23.19 -21.63
CA GLN A 91 -9.21 23.69 -22.02
C GLN A 91 -10.30 22.61 -21.82
N TRP A 92 -10.03 21.39 -22.22
CA TRP A 92 -10.95 20.27 -22.07
C TRP A 92 -11.26 19.95 -20.61
N ILE A 93 -10.25 20.02 -19.72
CA ILE A 93 -10.42 19.88 -18.28
C ILE A 93 -11.37 20.99 -17.78
N ALA A 94 -11.15 22.25 -18.17
CA ALA A 94 -11.99 23.38 -17.76
C ALA A 94 -13.45 23.20 -18.24
N GLU A 95 -13.67 22.79 -19.49
CA GLU A 95 -14.99 22.50 -20.03
C GLU A 95 -15.70 21.36 -19.30
N CYS A 96 -14.96 20.28 -18.97
CA CYS A 96 -15.50 19.15 -18.23
C CYS A 96 -15.89 19.55 -16.79
N MET A 97 -15.12 20.43 -16.15
CA MET A 97 -15.44 20.97 -14.83
C MET A 97 -16.69 21.85 -14.87
N MET A 98 -16.77 22.79 -15.82
CA MET A 98 -17.93 23.66 -15.99
C MET A 98 -19.23 22.88 -16.25
N LYS A 99 -19.14 21.72 -16.92
CA LYS A 99 -20.27 20.83 -17.18
C LYS A 99 -20.50 19.78 -16.09
N GLU A 100 -19.79 19.85 -14.96
CA GLU A 100 -19.83 18.89 -13.84
C GLU A 100 -19.64 17.43 -14.27
N LEU A 101 -18.90 17.18 -15.37
CA LEU A 101 -18.67 15.83 -15.92
C LEU A 101 -17.56 15.09 -15.17
N VAL A 102 -16.75 15.77 -14.37
CA VAL A 102 -15.61 15.19 -13.66
C VAL A 102 -15.79 15.28 -12.14
N ARG A 103 -15.47 14.19 -11.47
CA ARG A 103 -15.39 14.14 -10.01
C ARG A 103 -13.95 14.25 -9.57
N GLY A 104 -13.68 15.11 -8.60
CA GLY A 104 -12.36 15.20 -7.96
C GLY A 104 -12.01 13.91 -7.22
N SER A 105 -10.75 13.51 -7.30
CA SER A 105 -10.19 12.47 -6.45
C SER A 105 -9.99 13.02 -5.05
N PHE A 106 -10.19 12.19 -4.04
CA PHE A 106 -9.92 12.58 -2.66
C PHE A 106 -8.42 12.81 -2.45
N VAL A 107 -8.07 14.01 -2.03
CA VAL A 107 -6.74 14.38 -1.55
C VAL A 107 -6.81 14.45 -0.02
N PRO A 108 -6.11 13.58 0.71
CA PRO A 108 -6.16 13.59 2.16
C PRO A 108 -5.45 14.83 2.74
N PRO A 109 -5.80 15.23 3.98
CA PRO A 109 -5.10 16.30 4.68
C PRO A 109 -3.58 16.07 4.72
N GLU A 110 -2.80 17.14 4.81
CA GLU A 110 -1.34 17.09 4.74
C GLU A 110 -0.73 16.07 5.72
N ARG A 111 -1.25 16.00 6.95
CA ARG A 111 -0.76 15.06 7.94
C ARG A 111 -0.94 13.59 7.52
N ILE A 112 -2.07 13.26 6.90
CA ILE A 112 -2.31 11.92 6.34
C ILE A 112 -1.40 11.67 5.13
N GLN A 113 -1.11 12.70 4.31
CA GLN A 113 -0.12 12.58 3.23
C GLN A 113 1.28 12.26 3.77
N GLN A 114 1.70 12.91 4.85
CA GLN A 114 2.99 12.63 5.53
C GLN A 114 3.04 11.19 6.06
N LEU A 115 1.97 10.70 6.70
CA LEU A 115 1.86 9.31 7.14
C LEU A 115 1.95 8.32 5.97
N ARG A 116 1.30 8.64 4.83
CA ARG A 116 1.41 7.83 3.60
C ARG A 116 2.83 7.74 3.08
N LEU A 117 3.61 8.82 3.14
CA LEU A 117 5.01 8.79 2.71
C LEU A 117 5.82 7.79 3.55
N TYR A 118 5.66 7.79 4.88
CA TYR A 118 6.31 6.81 5.74
C TYR A 118 5.83 5.38 5.46
N ASP A 119 4.51 5.16 5.33
CA ASP A 119 3.95 3.83 5.09
C ASP A 119 4.43 3.23 3.76
N ARG A 120 4.47 4.05 2.70
CA ARG A 120 4.94 3.65 1.38
C ARG A 120 6.44 3.44 1.35
N ARG A 121 7.22 4.25 2.07
CA ARG A 121 8.66 4.01 2.21
C ARG A 121 8.94 2.70 2.95
N ILE A 122 8.17 2.36 3.99
CA ILE A 122 8.25 1.06 4.68
C ILE A 122 7.96 -0.08 3.70
N TYR A 123 6.95 0.07 2.85
CA TYR A 123 6.61 -0.90 1.82
C TYR A 123 7.76 -1.12 0.83
N ASP A 124 8.36 -0.05 0.34
CA ASP A 124 9.47 -0.11 -0.61
C ASP A 124 10.72 -0.74 0.02
N LEU A 125 11.00 -0.42 1.30
CA LEU A 125 12.08 -1.04 2.07
C LEU A 125 11.85 -2.53 2.32
N ASP A 126 10.61 -2.94 2.64
CA ASP A 126 10.27 -4.37 2.74
C ASP A 126 10.56 -5.12 1.41
N ASP A 127 10.18 -4.54 0.26
CA ASP A 127 10.43 -5.14 -1.05
C ASP A 127 11.92 -5.12 -1.42
N GLU A 128 12.68 -4.10 -0.98
CA GLU A 128 14.13 -4.01 -1.16
C GLU A 128 14.85 -5.10 -0.36
N ILE A 129 14.51 -5.28 0.91
CA ILE A 129 15.04 -6.33 1.79
C ILE A 129 14.80 -7.72 1.17
N ILE A 130 13.57 -8.00 0.71
CA ILE A 130 13.23 -9.27 0.08
C ILE A 130 14.09 -9.54 -1.15
N ARG A 131 14.28 -8.52 -2.01
CA ARG A 131 15.13 -8.67 -3.21
C ARG A 131 16.60 -8.91 -2.85
N LYS A 132 17.12 -8.24 -1.82
CA LYS A 132 18.49 -8.41 -1.36
C LYS A 132 18.71 -9.76 -0.70
N LEU A 133 17.78 -10.23 0.12
CA LEU A 133 17.81 -11.58 0.69
C LEU A 133 17.81 -12.66 -0.41
N ALA A 134 17.04 -12.48 -1.47
CA ALA A 134 17.06 -13.41 -2.60
C ALA A 134 18.42 -13.41 -3.35
N LYS A 135 19.06 -12.23 -3.50
CA LYS A 135 20.43 -12.14 -4.06
C LYS A 135 21.45 -12.81 -3.15
N LEU A 136 21.36 -12.59 -1.86
CA LEU A 136 22.23 -13.21 -0.86
C LEU A 136 22.10 -14.74 -0.90
N ASP A 137 20.87 -15.27 -0.95
CA ASP A 137 20.65 -16.71 -1.11
C ASP A 137 21.23 -17.25 -2.42
N ALA A 138 21.17 -16.49 -3.52
CA ALA A 138 21.78 -16.89 -4.78
C ALA A 138 23.31 -17.02 -4.69
N VAL A 139 23.99 -16.14 -3.94
CA VAL A 139 25.44 -16.26 -3.67
C VAL A 139 25.72 -17.54 -2.86
N ILE A 140 24.98 -17.78 -1.79
CA ILE A 140 25.07 -18.99 -0.95
C ILE A 140 24.83 -20.25 -1.77
N GLN A 141 23.82 -20.25 -2.63
CA GLN A 141 23.52 -21.37 -3.53
C GLN A 141 24.67 -21.63 -4.55
N ARG A 142 25.32 -20.56 -5.03
CA ARG A 142 26.51 -20.66 -5.91
C ARG A 142 27.67 -21.33 -5.20
N CYS A 143 27.85 -21.08 -3.90
CA CYS A 143 28.86 -21.77 -3.07
C CYS A 143 28.48 -23.23 -2.75
N ASN A 144 27.39 -23.75 -3.28
CA ASN A 144 26.77 -25.04 -2.98
C ASN A 144 26.38 -25.26 -1.52
N ILE A 145 26.11 -24.19 -0.79
CA ILE A 145 25.48 -24.24 0.54
C ILE A 145 23.96 -24.25 0.37
N ARG A 146 23.27 -25.22 0.98
CA ARG A 146 21.86 -25.53 0.75
C ARG A 146 20.99 -25.34 2.00
N LEU A 147 21.42 -24.51 2.95
CA LEU A 147 20.71 -24.28 4.20
C LEU A 147 19.26 -23.77 3.99
N SER A 148 19.03 -22.96 2.93
CA SER A 148 17.68 -22.46 2.61
C SER A 148 16.63 -23.56 2.35
N ASN A 149 17.05 -24.79 2.01
CA ASN A 149 16.14 -25.94 1.84
C ASN A 149 15.61 -26.46 3.18
N TYR A 150 16.23 -26.14 4.29
CA TYR A 150 15.94 -26.68 5.64
C TYR A 150 15.35 -25.64 6.59
N VAL A 151 15.46 -24.36 6.25
CA VAL A 151 14.83 -23.26 7.02
C VAL A 151 13.47 -22.89 6.45
N SER A 152 12.63 -22.21 7.23
CA SER A 152 11.29 -21.79 6.78
C SER A 152 11.33 -20.70 5.71
N ASN A 153 12.33 -19.83 5.79
CA ASN A 153 12.61 -18.75 4.84
C ASN A 153 14.03 -18.20 5.07
N THR A 154 14.54 -17.43 4.13
CA THR A 154 15.86 -16.78 4.19
C THR A 154 15.94 -15.59 5.14
N ASP A 155 14.81 -15.15 5.71
CA ASP A 155 14.73 -14.13 6.75
C ASP A 155 14.74 -14.73 8.17
N SER A 156 14.88 -16.06 8.30
CA SER A 156 14.92 -16.75 9.60
C SER A 156 16.20 -16.44 10.38
N VAL A 157 16.07 -16.41 11.72
CA VAL A 157 17.21 -16.15 12.62
C VAL A 157 18.38 -17.07 12.32
N SER A 158 18.16 -18.38 12.23
CA SER A 158 19.24 -19.35 11.95
C SER A 158 19.94 -19.10 10.62
N TYR A 159 19.20 -18.70 9.58
CA TYR A 159 19.80 -18.38 8.29
C TYR A 159 20.68 -17.13 8.40
N LYS A 160 20.17 -16.06 9.02
CA LYS A 160 20.92 -14.81 9.25
C LYS A 160 22.16 -15.06 10.10
N SER A 161 22.07 -15.80 11.21
CA SER A 161 23.24 -16.12 12.07
C SER A 161 24.32 -16.88 11.34
N VAL A 162 23.95 -17.84 10.48
CA VAL A 162 24.93 -18.56 9.64
C VAL A 162 25.61 -17.61 8.64
N ILE A 163 24.85 -16.72 8.00
CA ILE A 163 25.42 -15.72 7.10
C ILE A 163 26.38 -14.78 7.83
N ASP A 164 26.01 -14.34 9.04
CA ASP A 164 26.86 -13.49 9.87
C ASP A 164 28.20 -14.15 10.14
N LYS A 165 28.20 -15.45 10.48
CA LYS A 165 29.42 -16.21 10.71
C LYS A 165 30.27 -16.39 9.45
N ILE A 166 29.63 -16.61 8.30
CA ILE A 166 30.35 -16.69 7.02
C ILE A 166 31.01 -15.34 6.69
N CYS A 167 30.33 -14.22 6.91
CA CYS A 167 30.90 -12.89 6.73
C CYS A 167 32.05 -12.58 7.70
N GLU A 168 32.07 -13.22 8.89
CA GLU A 168 33.21 -13.19 9.84
C GLU A 168 34.37 -14.10 9.42
N GLY A 169 34.27 -14.83 8.30
CA GLY A 169 35.29 -15.73 7.78
C GLY A 169 35.18 -17.17 8.29
N VAL A 170 34.14 -17.54 9.02
CA VAL A 170 33.89 -18.91 9.47
C VAL A 170 33.28 -19.71 8.32
N THR A 171 33.99 -20.71 7.83
CA THR A 171 33.56 -21.56 6.71
C THR A 171 33.41 -23.04 7.07
N SER A 172 33.79 -23.43 8.31
CA SER A 172 33.67 -24.81 8.81
C SER A 172 32.18 -25.18 9.03
N PRO A 173 31.66 -26.23 8.36
CA PRO A 173 30.27 -26.67 8.57
C PRO A 173 29.96 -27.07 10.03
N GLU A 174 30.96 -27.58 10.75
CA GLU A 174 30.87 -28.01 12.16
C GLU A 174 30.73 -26.81 13.11
N GLU A 175 31.26 -25.65 12.71
CA GLU A 175 31.07 -24.40 13.46
C GLU A 175 29.75 -23.72 13.06
N LEU A 176 29.45 -23.62 11.78
CA LEU A 176 28.25 -23.02 11.26
C LEU A 176 26.95 -23.69 11.76
N VAL A 177 26.97 -25.02 11.97
CA VAL A 177 25.80 -25.74 12.49
C VAL A 177 25.40 -25.31 13.89
N LYS A 178 26.31 -24.74 14.67
CA LYS A 178 26.00 -24.22 16.02
C LYS A 178 25.04 -23.03 15.99
N GLU A 179 25.00 -22.30 14.88
CA GLU A 179 24.07 -21.17 14.67
C GLU A 179 22.67 -21.62 14.24
N VAL A 180 22.50 -22.89 13.90
CA VAL A 180 21.23 -23.43 13.48
C VAL A 180 20.39 -23.84 14.68
N HIS A 181 19.16 -23.32 14.75
CA HIS A 181 18.25 -23.57 15.86
C HIS A 181 17.95 -25.08 16.04
N GLY A 182 18.01 -25.59 17.28
CA GLY A 182 17.85 -27.01 17.62
C GLY A 182 16.60 -27.68 17.05
N ARG A 183 15.47 -26.96 16.85
CA ARG A 183 14.29 -27.54 16.19
C ARG A 183 14.54 -27.94 14.73
N ILE A 184 15.39 -27.23 14.02
CA ILE A 184 15.76 -27.54 12.62
C ILE A 184 16.64 -28.79 12.62
N ILE A 185 17.65 -28.82 13.52
CA ILE A 185 18.53 -29.97 13.71
C ILE A 185 17.75 -31.24 14.10
N ASN A 186 16.83 -31.13 15.06
CA ASN A 186 16.00 -32.26 15.49
C ASN A 186 15.06 -32.77 14.39
N ARG A 187 14.61 -31.87 13.51
CA ARG A 187 13.68 -32.22 12.41
C ARG A 187 14.38 -32.91 11.24
N HIS A 188 15.60 -32.48 10.90
CA HIS A 188 16.30 -32.91 9.68
C HIS A 188 17.53 -33.77 9.94
N GLY A 189 18.02 -33.86 11.17
CA GLY A 189 19.25 -34.54 11.57
C GLY A 189 20.47 -33.62 11.46
N LYS A 190 21.37 -33.72 12.47
CA LYS A 190 22.58 -32.88 12.54
C LYS A 190 23.48 -33.08 11.35
N GLU A 191 23.72 -34.35 10.94
CA GLU A 191 24.58 -34.69 9.81
C GLU A 191 24.07 -34.12 8.48
N THR A 192 22.74 -34.14 8.28
CA THR A 192 22.10 -33.53 7.09
C THR A 192 22.33 -32.04 7.04
N ILE A 193 22.20 -31.35 8.18
CA ILE A 193 22.43 -29.91 8.25
C ILE A 193 23.90 -29.57 8.02
N ILE A 194 24.85 -30.33 8.64
CA ILE A 194 26.28 -30.17 8.38
C ILE A 194 26.59 -30.38 6.88
N ALA A 195 26.04 -31.42 6.27
CA ALA A 195 26.20 -31.68 4.84
C ALA A 195 25.65 -30.54 3.98
N SER A 196 24.54 -29.91 4.39
CA SER A 196 23.94 -28.75 3.69
C SER A 196 24.78 -27.48 3.78
N LEU A 197 25.65 -27.37 4.77
CA LEU A 197 26.53 -26.23 5.00
C LEU A 197 27.92 -26.46 4.34
N LYS A 198 28.19 -27.67 3.84
CA LYS A 198 29.44 -27.98 3.17
C LYS A 198 29.42 -27.44 1.74
N GLY A 199 30.24 -26.42 1.50
CA GLY A 199 30.34 -25.76 0.19
C GLY A 199 31.76 -25.26 -0.09
N CYS A 200 31.94 -24.57 -1.20
CA CYS A 200 33.17 -23.91 -1.59
C CYS A 200 32.95 -22.40 -1.59
N ILE A 201 33.42 -21.74 -0.56
CA ILE A 201 33.28 -20.30 -0.36
C ILE A 201 34.61 -19.63 -0.69
N THR A 202 34.63 -18.66 -1.58
CA THR A 202 35.80 -17.84 -1.90
C THR A 202 35.79 -16.52 -1.15
N GLU A 203 36.91 -15.83 -1.06
CA GLU A 203 37.00 -14.48 -0.48
C GLU A 203 36.04 -13.51 -1.19
N VAL A 204 35.92 -13.59 -2.51
CA VAL A 204 34.99 -12.76 -3.30
C VAL A 204 33.53 -13.03 -2.91
N ASP A 205 33.16 -14.27 -2.58
CA ASP A 205 31.83 -14.62 -2.12
C ASP A 205 31.52 -13.95 -0.77
N ILE A 206 32.51 -14.00 0.16
CA ILE A 206 32.42 -13.36 1.47
C ILE A 206 32.26 -11.85 1.32
N ASP A 207 33.05 -11.21 0.47
CA ASP A 207 32.97 -9.77 0.21
C ASP A 207 31.58 -9.37 -0.31
N ILE A 208 31.07 -10.10 -1.30
CA ILE A 208 29.74 -9.82 -1.87
C ILE A 208 28.63 -10.04 -0.82
N MET A 209 28.71 -11.11 -0.04
CA MET A 209 27.74 -11.38 1.04
C MET A 209 27.77 -10.29 2.10
N THR A 210 28.96 -9.82 2.49
CA THR A 210 29.16 -8.75 3.46
C THR A 210 28.52 -7.43 2.97
N GLN A 211 28.71 -7.08 1.69
CA GLN A 211 28.08 -5.91 1.08
C GLN A 211 26.56 -6.03 1.08
N LEU A 212 26.00 -7.15 0.61
CA LEU A 212 24.56 -7.39 0.58
C LEU A 212 23.94 -7.35 1.99
N LYS A 213 24.63 -7.91 2.98
CA LYS A 213 24.22 -7.87 4.38
C LYS A 213 24.17 -6.43 4.90
N ALA A 214 25.22 -5.64 4.70
CA ALA A 214 25.27 -4.24 5.11
C ALA A 214 24.11 -3.42 4.49
N GLU A 215 23.79 -3.70 3.21
CA GLU A 215 22.65 -3.06 2.54
C GLU A 215 21.30 -3.49 3.13
N ILE A 216 21.14 -4.75 3.56
CA ILE A 216 19.95 -5.25 4.24
C ILE A 216 19.81 -4.59 5.60
N ASP A 217 20.89 -4.58 6.39
CA ASP A 217 20.90 -3.97 7.74
C ASP A 217 20.56 -2.48 7.69
N LEU A 218 21.09 -1.76 6.70
CA LEU A 218 20.75 -0.35 6.48
C LEU A 218 19.27 -0.16 6.11
N ALA A 219 18.73 -1.01 5.25
CA ALA A 219 17.32 -0.95 4.86
C ALA A 219 16.40 -1.29 6.06
N GLU A 220 16.76 -2.25 6.90
CA GLU A 220 16.05 -2.57 8.14
C GLU A 220 16.09 -1.40 9.14
N LEU A 221 17.23 -0.74 9.30
CA LEU A 221 17.38 0.46 10.14
C LEU A 221 16.47 1.60 9.66
N HIS A 222 16.48 1.89 8.36
CA HIS A 222 15.63 2.93 7.78
C HIS A 222 14.14 2.59 7.95
N LYS A 223 13.75 1.32 7.75
CA LYS A 223 12.40 0.84 7.97
C LYS A 223 11.96 1.04 9.42
N GLN A 224 12.82 0.70 10.37
CA GLN A 224 12.53 0.89 11.80
C GLN A 224 12.32 2.37 12.14
N LYS A 225 13.17 3.27 11.66
CA LYS A 225 13.00 4.72 11.83
C LYS A 225 11.69 5.24 11.25
N CYS A 226 11.28 4.74 10.08
CA CYS A 226 10.00 5.12 9.48
C CYS A 226 8.81 4.59 10.31
N LEU A 227 8.89 3.37 10.84
CA LEU A 227 7.88 2.79 11.71
C LEU A 227 7.69 3.61 12.98
N GLU A 228 8.78 3.99 13.65
CA GLU A 228 8.77 4.81 14.88
C GLU A 228 8.16 6.18 14.63
N LYS A 229 8.58 6.88 13.57
CA LYS A 229 8.01 8.20 13.21
C LYS A 229 6.53 8.12 12.89
N LYS A 230 6.11 7.12 12.11
CA LYS A 230 4.71 6.90 11.78
C LYS A 230 3.87 6.60 13.02
N GLN A 231 4.39 5.77 13.92
CA GLN A 231 3.73 5.42 15.18
C GLN A 231 3.59 6.65 16.09
N ASP A 232 4.66 7.40 16.30
CA ASP A 232 4.68 8.60 17.12
C ASP A 232 3.63 9.65 16.66
N ILE A 233 3.52 9.88 15.37
CA ILE A 233 2.47 10.77 14.81
C ILE A 233 1.08 10.21 15.11
N CYS A 234 0.84 8.91 14.90
CA CYS A 234 -0.46 8.32 15.13
C CYS A 234 -0.86 8.32 16.61
N GLU A 235 0.08 8.07 17.53
CA GLU A 235 -0.17 8.09 18.97
C GLU A 235 -0.48 9.50 19.48
N ARG A 236 0.16 10.53 18.93
CA ARG A 236 -0.09 11.92 19.33
C ARG A 236 -1.40 12.48 18.76
N GLU A 237 -1.71 12.21 17.50
CA GLU A 237 -2.78 12.91 16.80
C GLU A 237 -4.03 12.07 16.56
N TYR A 238 -3.91 10.73 16.62
CA TYR A 238 -5.00 9.78 16.31
C TYR A 238 -5.11 8.66 17.36
N SER A 239 -4.79 8.95 18.63
CA SER A 239 -4.68 7.95 19.70
C SER A 239 -5.96 7.12 19.90
N GLU A 240 -7.13 7.77 19.84
CA GLU A 240 -8.43 7.12 20.01
C GLU A 240 -8.76 6.21 18.83
N GLN A 241 -8.64 6.70 17.60
CA GLN A 241 -8.85 5.91 16.38
C GLN A 241 -7.87 4.75 16.29
N LEU A 242 -6.62 4.98 16.67
CA LEU A 242 -5.58 3.96 16.73
C LEU A 242 -5.95 2.85 17.73
N SER A 243 -6.37 3.22 18.95
CA SER A 243 -6.83 2.29 19.98
C SER A 243 -8.04 1.48 19.51
N ASN A 244 -9.03 2.14 18.92
CA ASN A 244 -10.24 1.50 18.42
C ASN A 244 -9.93 0.52 17.27
N LEU A 245 -9.06 0.87 16.32
CA LEU A 245 -8.65 -0.03 15.24
C LEU A 245 -7.90 -1.25 15.74
N GLN A 246 -7.12 -1.13 16.82
CA GLN A 246 -6.38 -2.25 17.41
C GLN A 246 -7.29 -3.27 18.13
N THR A 247 -8.55 -2.94 18.35
CA THR A 247 -9.55 -3.89 18.86
C THR A 247 -9.99 -4.91 17.80
N ILE A 248 -9.78 -4.64 16.51
CA ILE A 248 -10.02 -5.62 15.44
C ILE A 248 -9.03 -6.80 15.62
N PRO A 249 -9.50 -8.05 15.61
CA PRO A 249 -8.62 -9.22 15.76
C PRO A 249 -7.42 -9.18 14.79
N VAL A 250 -6.20 -9.34 15.35
CA VAL A 250 -4.92 -9.35 14.61
C VAL A 250 -4.46 -7.98 14.08
N VAL A 251 -5.29 -6.96 14.11
CA VAL A 251 -4.84 -5.61 13.78
C VAL A 251 -4.04 -5.07 14.97
N LYS A 252 -2.71 -5.04 14.83
CA LYS A 252 -1.78 -4.49 15.81
C LYS A 252 -1.28 -3.12 15.34
N MET A 253 -0.41 -2.49 16.12
CA MET A 253 0.12 -1.14 15.89
C MET A 253 0.53 -0.88 14.42
N LYS A 254 1.37 -1.74 13.85
CA LYS A 254 1.83 -1.59 12.45
C LYS A 254 0.66 -1.56 11.45
N ALA A 255 -0.33 -2.42 11.61
CA ALA A 255 -1.48 -2.48 10.70
C ALA A 255 -2.45 -1.32 10.93
N ALA A 256 -2.73 -0.96 12.19
CA ALA A 256 -3.62 0.15 12.53
C ALA A 256 -3.06 1.49 12.02
N THR A 257 -1.76 1.75 12.22
CA THR A 257 -1.11 2.96 11.68
C THR A 257 -1.09 2.98 10.15
N SER A 258 -0.97 1.82 9.48
CA SER A 258 -1.07 1.74 8.01
C SER A 258 -2.50 1.97 7.51
N LEU A 259 -3.52 1.52 8.25
CA LEU A 259 -4.92 1.85 7.95
C LEU A 259 -5.13 3.36 8.02
N ILE A 260 -4.73 4.02 9.11
CA ILE A 260 -4.84 5.48 9.26
C ILE A 260 -4.11 6.20 8.13
N ALA A 261 -2.88 5.79 7.80
CA ALA A 261 -2.09 6.40 6.74
C ALA A 261 -2.77 6.33 5.36
N GLU A 262 -3.40 5.21 5.02
CA GLU A 262 -3.96 5.02 3.68
C GLU A 262 -5.42 5.50 3.54
N ILE A 263 -6.27 5.34 4.56
CA ILE A 263 -7.69 5.73 4.47
C ILE A 263 -8.04 7.02 5.21
N GLY A 264 -7.14 7.53 6.06
CA GLY A 264 -7.42 8.64 6.96
C GLY A 264 -8.32 8.22 8.12
N THR A 265 -8.74 9.21 8.92
CA THR A 265 -9.66 9.02 10.05
C THR A 265 -11.06 9.58 9.76
N ASP A 266 -11.18 10.51 8.82
CA ASP A 266 -12.46 11.05 8.37
C ASP A 266 -13.07 10.14 7.28
N MET A 267 -14.22 9.57 7.59
CA MET A 267 -14.95 8.67 6.67
C MET A 267 -15.98 9.41 5.79
N SER A 268 -16.08 10.73 5.84
CA SER A 268 -16.98 11.52 4.98
C SER A 268 -16.72 11.29 3.49
N HIS A 269 -15.46 11.06 3.12
CA HIS A 269 -15.01 10.79 1.73
C HIS A 269 -15.40 9.40 1.21
N PHE A 270 -15.75 8.50 2.11
CA PHE A 270 -16.25 7.16 1.76
C PHE A 270 -17.69 7.04 2.27
N GLU A 271 -18.66 7.53 1.50
CA GLU A 271 -20.09 7.51 1.86
C GLU A 271 -20.56 6.17 2.42
N THR A 272 -20.00 5.08 1.92
CA THR A 272 -20.30 3.72 2.38
C THR A 272 -19.04 2.88 2.52
N ALA A 273 -19.09 1.86 3.38
CA ALA A 273 -18.03 0.86 3.49
C ALA A 273 -17.77 0.11 2.16
N ASN A 274 -18.77 0.06 1.27
CA ASN A 274 -18.61 -0.50 -0.07
C ASN A 274 -17.77 0.39 -0.99
N HIS A 275 -17.87 1.72 -0.86
CA HIS A 275 -16.97 2.66 -1.57
C HIS A 275 -15.53 2.43 -1.15
N LEU A 276 -15.23 2.36 0.15
CA LEU A 276 -13.89 2.06 0.66
C LEU A 276 -13.38 0.71 0.15
N SER A 277 -14.23 -0.34 0.20
CA SER A 277 -13.86 -1.68 -0.29
C SER A 277 -13.56 -1.72 -1.79
N SER A 278 -14.28 -0.93 -2.59
CA SER A 278 -14.02 -0.76 -4.04
C SER A 278 -12.70 -0.02 -4.28
N TRP A 279 -12.47 1.07 -3.56
CA TRP A 279 -11.25 1.85 -3.64
C TRP A 279 -10.01 1.03 -3.24
N ALA A 280 -10.14 0.17 -2.24
CA ALA A 280 -9.09 -0.77 -1.84
C ALA A 280 -8.86 -1.91 -2.87
N GLY A 281 -9.71 -2.05 -3.88
CA GLY A 281 -9.61 -3.13 -4.87
C GLY A 281 -9.99 -4.51 -4.30
N LEU A 282 -10.90 -4.57 -3.33
CA LEU A 282 -11.40 -5.81 -2.72
C LEU A 282 -12.78 -6.22 -3.25
N ARG A 283 -13.30 -5.51 -4.24
CA ARG A 283 -14.57 -5.83 -4.90
C ARG A 283 -14.31 -6.60 -6.21
N PRO A 284 -15.07 -7.65 -6.52
CA PRO A 284 -15.03 -8.29 -7.84
C PRO A 284 -15.57 -7.32 -8.92
N ARG A 285 -14.99 -7.34 -10.11
CA ARG A 285 -15.41 -6.48 -11.23
C ARG A 285 -16.87 -6.70 -11.65
N ASN A 286 -17.38 -7.92 -11.52
CA ASN A 286 -18.69 -8.32 -12.03
C ASN A 286 -18.90 -7.94 -13.50
N ASP A 287 -17.87 -8.13 -14.31
CA ASP A 287 -17.91 -7.84 -15.73
C ASP A 287 -18.74 -8.92 -16.42
N GLN A 288 -20.00 -8.59 -16.69
CA GLN A 288 -20.97 -9.49 -17.30
C GLN A 288 -21.59 -8.81 -18.52
N SER A 289 -21.60 -9.50 -19.64
CA SER A 289 -22.28 -9.09 -20.84
C SER A 289 -23.09 -10.26 -21.37
N ASN A 290 -24.38 -10.03 -21.64
CA ASN A 290 -25.30 -11.02 -22.23
C ASN A 290 -25.29 -12.39 -21.48
N LYS A 291 -25.39 -12.37 -20.14
CA LYS A 291 -25.30 -13.52 -19.21
C LYS A 291 -23.93 -14.22 -19.17
N ILE A 292 -22.94 -13.77 -19.92
CA ILE A 292 -21.58 -14.33 -19.90
C ILE A 292 -20.72 -13.50 -18.95
N ILE A 293 -20.18 -14.15 -17.92
CA ILE A 293 -19.26 -13.50 -16.97
C ILE A 293 -17.85 -13.45 -17.57
N LYS A 294 -17.42 -12.27 -18.02
CA LYS A 294 -16.09 -12.05 -18.60
C LYS A 294 -14.97 -12.09 -17.56
N SER A 295 -15.19 -11.54 -16.38
CA SER A 295 -14.20 -11.55 -15.31
C SER A 295 -14.83 -11.49 -13.94
N ARG A 296 -14.31 -12.33 -13.03
CA ARG A 296 -14.59 -12.31 -11.57
C ARG A 296 -13.38 -11.87 -10.75
N ARG A 297 -12.34 -11.34 -11.43
CA ARG A 297 -11.14 -10.85 -10.73
C ARG A 297 -11.48 -9.59 -9.92
N ILE A 298 -10.77 -9.38 -8.82
CA ILE A 298 -10.88 -8.13 -8.07
C ILE A 298 -10.38 -6.96 -8.90
N THR A 299 -10.91 -5.77 -8.62
CA THR A 299 -10.48 -4.54 -9.29
C THR A 299 -9.05 -4.15 -8.91
N HIS A 300 -8.42 -3.32 -9.73
CA HIS A 300 -7.24 -2.58 -9.29
C HIS A 300 -7.67 -1.59 -8.21
N GLY A 301 -6.83 -1.39 -7.21
CA GLY A 301 -7.10 -0.47 -6.11
C GLY A 301 -5.81 -0.16 -5.34
N ASN A 302 -5.92 0.44 -4.17
CA ASN A 302 -4.77 0.79 -3.36
C ASN A 302 -3.98 -0.46 -2.94
N ARG A 303 -2.78 -0.65 -3.52
CA ARG A 303 -1.92 -1.82 -3.30
C ARG A 303 -1.37 -1.89 -1.88
N TYR A 304 -1.14 -0.76 -1.24
CA TYR A 304 -0.56 -0.66 0.10
C TYR A 304 -1.57 -1.11 1.14
N LEU A 305 -2.77 -0.50 1.13
CA LEU A 305 -3.89 -0.92 1.98
C LEU A 305 -4.24 -2.39 1.77
N ARG A 306 -4.32 -2.83 0.52
CA ARG A 306 -4.68 -4.22 0.19
C ARG A 306 -3.66 -5.23 0.74
N ARG A 307 -2.35 -4.96 0.65
CA ARG A 307 -1.31 -5.82 1.22
C ARG A 307 -1.49 -5.95 2.73
N THR A 308 -1.62 -4.83 3.43
CA THR A 308 -1.79 -4.78 4.88
C THR A 308 -3.03 -5.56 5.34
N ILE A 309 -4.19 -5.28 4.75
CA ILE A 309 -5.44 -5.92 5.19
C ILE A 309 -5.49 -7.42 4.83
N ILE A 310 -4.88 -7.86 3.72
CA ILE A 310 -4.76 -9.28 3.38
C ILE A 310 -3.86 -10.00 4.38
N GLN A 311 -2.75 -9.41 4.81
CA GLN A 311 -1.90 -9.99 5.85
C GLN A 311 -2.66 -10.14 7.18
N CYS A 312 -3.42 -9.11 7.59
CA CYS A 312 -4.29 -9.19 8.75
C CYS A 312 -5.34 -10.31 8.60
N ALA A 313 -5.96 -10.44 7.42
CA ALA A 313 -6.96 -11.48 7.16
C ALA A 313 -6.39 -12.91 7.25
N TRP A 314 -5.15 -13.12 6.80
CA TRP A 314 -4.46 -14.39 7.00
C TRP A 314 -4.26 -14.72 8.48
N GLY A 315 -3.90 -13.76 9.30
CA GLY A 315 -3.82 -13.93 10.76
C GLY A 315 -5.19 -14.17 11.38
N ALA A 316 -6.17 -13.32 11.04
CA ALA A 316 -7.54 -13.41 11.56
C ALA A 316 -8.25 -14.73 11.20
N SER A 317 -7.92 -15.32 10.03
CA SER A 317 -8.45 -16.64 9.62
C SER A 317 -8.00 -17.79 10.53
N ARG A 318 -7.02 -17.57 11.42
CA ARG A 318 -6.46 -18.55 12.35
C ARG A 318 -6.65 -18.15 13.82
N ALA A 319 -7.09 -16.92 14.09
CA ALA A 319 -7.35 -16.42 15.43
C ALA A 319 -8.62 -17.11 15.97
N LYS A 320 -8.42 -18.10 16.85
CA LYS A 320 -9.51 -18.84 17.47
C LYS A 320 -10.44 -17.88 18.21
N ASP A 321 -11.68 -18.29 18.40
CA ASP A 321 -12.73 -17.57 19.14
C ASP A 321 -13.35 -16.36 18.43
N TYR A 322 -12.79 -15.89 17.31
CA TYR A 322 -13.32 -14.77 16.54
C TYR A 322 -14.11 -15.21 15.29
N PHE A 323 -15.06 -14.37 14.88
CA PHE A 323 -15.89 -14.59 13.69
C PHE A 323 -15.07 -14.94 12.45
N PHE A 324 -13.95 -14.26 12.20
CA PHE A 324 -13.14 -14.45 10.99
C PHE A 324 -12.57 -15.87 10.88
N CYS A 325 -12.19 -16.49 12.01
CA CYS A 325 -11.74 -17.88 12.03
C CYS A 325 -12.89 -18.84 11.74
N ARG A 326 -14.05 -18.66 12.41
CA ARG A 326 -15.26 -19.46 12.17
C ARG A 326 -15.74 -19.35 10.73
N PHE A 327 -15.77 -18.12 10.18
CA PHE A 327 -16.11 -17.84 8.78
C PHE A 327 -15.13 -18.54 7.82
N SER A 328 -13.81 -18.43 8.08
CA SER A 328 -12.79 -19.11 7.28
C SER A 328 -13.02 -20.62 7.24
N TYR A 329 -13.20 -21.25 8.40
CA TYR A 329 -13.49 -22.67 8.52
C TYR A 329 -14.74 -23.07 7.72
N TYR A 330 -15.86 -22.38 7.94
CA TYR A 330 -17.12 -22.68 7.26
C TYR A 330 -16.99 -22.57 5.74
N GLN A 331 -16.39 -21.48 5.23
CA GLN A 331 -16.25 -21.27 3.79
C GLN A 331 -15.26 -22.26 3.13
N THR A 332 -14.19 -22.67 3.82
CA THR A 332 -13.18 -23.57 3.25
C THR A 332 -13.51 -25.04 3.47
N GLN A 333 -13.95 -25.43 4.67
CA GLN A 333 -14.18 -26.83 5.00
C GLN A 333 -15.58 -27.30 4.65
N VAL A 334 -16.61 -26.48 4.91
CA VAL A 334 -18.00 -26.84 4.63
C VAL A 334 -18.38 -26.52 3.19
N ARG A 335 -18.15 -25.25 2.74
CA ARG A 335 -18.51 -24.81 1.38
C ARG A 335 -17.45 -25.11 0.33
N LYS A 336 -16.31 -25.70 0.71
CA LYS A 336 -15.20 -26.08 -0.19
C LYS A 336 -14.71 -24.96 -1.11
N LYS A 337 -14.82 -23.70 -0.68
CA LYS A 337 -14.34 -22.55 -1.46
C LYS A 337 -12.82 -22.46 -1.42
N ASN A 338 -12.23 -21.92 -2.50
CA ASN A 338 -10.82 -21.67 -2.57
C ASN A 338 -10.37 -20.70 -1.46
N ARG A 339 -9.30 -21.07 -0.74
CA ARG A 339 -8.79 -20.34 0.43
C ARG A 339 -8.46 -18.89 0.13
N MET A 340 -7.85 -18.58 -1.02
CA MET A 340 -7.53 -17.21 -1.41
C MET A 340 -8.79 -16.34 -1.56
N LYS A 341 -9.86 -16.89 -2.15
CA LYS A 341 -11.15 -16.17 -2.24
C LYS A 341 -11.74 -15.87 -0.87
N VAL A 342 -11.59 -16.81 0.07
CA VAL A 342 -12.05 -16.63 1.46
C VAL A 342 -11.24 -15.56 2.18
N ILE A 343 -9.92 -15.52 2.00
CA ILE A 343 -9.06 -14.47 2.58
C ILE A 343 -9.46 -13.09 2.04
N VAL A 344 -9.69 -12.94 0.75
CA VAL A 344 -10.17 -11.66 0.17
C VAL A 344 -11.54 -11.26 0.76
N ALA A 345 -12.44 -12.21 0.99
CA ALA A 345 -13.73 -11.93 1.63
C ALA A 345 -13.56 -11.48 3.10
N ILE A 346 -12.65 -12.11 3.85
CA ILE A 346 -12.30 -11.67 5.21
C ILE A 346 -11.69 -10.27 5.19
N SER A 347 -10.74 -10.00 4.29
CA SER A 347 -10.13 -8.68 4.12
C SER A 347 -11.17 -7.59 3.90
N ARG A 348 -12.17 -7.85 3.03
CA ARG A 348 -13.27 -6.93 2.81
C ARG A 348 -14.10 -6.71 4.09
N LYS A 349 -14.44 -7.77 4.82
CA LYS A 349 -15.18 -7.66 6.08
C LYS A 349 -14.38 -6.87 7.13
N MET A 350 -13.09 -7.13 7.27
CA MET A 350 -12.22 -6.36 8.17
C MET A 350 -12.15 -4.88 7.80
N LEU A 351 -12.14 -4.56 6.50
CA LEU A 351 -12.13 -3.18 6.04
C LEU A 351 -13.48 -2.48 6.31
N VAL A 352 -14.59 -3.21 6.21
CA VAL A 352 -15.93 -2.73 6.63
C VAL A 352 -15.94 -2.42 8.13
N CYS A 353 -15.35 -3.29 8.95
CA CYS A 353 -15.20 -3.03 10.40
C CYS A 353 -14.36 -1.77 10.65
N ALA A 354 -13.22 -1.63 9.97
CA ALA A 354 -12.38 -0.44 10.10
C ALA A 354 -13.13 0.85 9.72
N TRP A 355 -13.92 0.82 8.64
CA TRP A 355 -14.77 1.94 8.24
C TRP A 355 -15.81 2.31 9.31
N LEU A 356 -16.53 1.31 9.87
CA LEU A 356 -17.51 1.54 10.93
C LEU A 356 -16.85 2.09 12.20
N ILE A 357 -15.72 1.52 12.61
CA ILE A 357 -14.96 1.95 13.78
C ILE A 357 -14.53 3.42 13.64
N LEU A 358 -14.00 3.80 12.49
CA LEU A 358 -13.55 5.18 12.25
C LEU A 358 -14.73 6.15 12.11
N LYS A 359 -15.83 5.71 11.51
CA LYS A 359 -17.03 6.55 11.33
C LYS A 359 -17.78 6.82 12.64
N GLU A 360 -17.98 5.76 13.44
CA GLU A 360 -18.75 5.80 14.67
C GLU A 360 -17.89 6.07 15.92
N ASN A 361 -16.58 6.04 15.75
CA ASN A 361 -15.57 6.14 16.80
C ASN A 361 -15.78 5.13 17.96
N VAL A 362 -16.00 3.87 17.63
CA VAL A 362 -16.32 2.80 18.57
C VAL A 362 -15.34 1.63 18.44
N ALA A 363 -15.17 0.84 19.51
CA ALA A 363 -14.39 -0.38 19.47
C ALA A 363 -15.07 -1.49 18.64
N TYR A 364 -14.27 -2.43 18.13
CA TYR A 364 -14.76 -3.59 17.41
C TYR A 364 -15.71 -4.46 18.26
N LYS A 365 -16.85 -4.81 17.68
CA LYS A 365 -17.75 -5.83 18.22
C LYS A 365 -17.78 -7.04 17.30
N ASP A 366 -17.61 -8.25 17.84
CA ASP A 366 -17.61 -9.47 17.01
C ASP A 366 -18.99 -9.73 16.39
N PHE A 367 -18.99 -10.30 15.20
CA PHE A 367 -20.25 -10.61 14.50
C PHE A 367 -20.98 -11.79 15.12
N ASP A 368 -22.30 -11.71 15.19
CA ASP A 368 -23.14 -12.84 15.62
C ASP A 368 -23.03 -14.01 14.64
N ASN A 369 -23.04 -15.24 15.18
CA ASN A 369 -22.98 -16.47 14.38
C ASN A 369 -24.12 -16.60 13.36
N LYS A 370 -25.25 -15.93 13.57
CA LYS A 370 -26.39 -15.90 12.63
C LYS A 370 -26.02 -15.37 11.24
N ILE A 371 -25.00 -14.50 11.14
CA ILE A 371 -24.54 -13.95 9.85
C ILE A 371 -23.81 -15.00 9.01
N LEU A 372 -23.27 -16.08 9.62
CA LEU A 372 -22.61 -17.16 8.88
C LEU A 372 -23.57 -17.89 7.93
N THR A 373 -24.86 -17.92 8.26
CA THR A 373 -25.91 -18.63 7.54
C THR A 373 -26.75 -17.77 6.62
N SER A 374 -26.74 -16.41 6.80
CA SER A 374 -27.58 -15.47 6.05
C SER A 374 -27.06 -15.08 4.67
N ASP A 375 -25.78 -15.32 4.34
CA ASP A 375 -25.21 -15.06 3.02
C ASP A 375 -25.66 -16.08 1.93
N THR A 376 -26.81 -16.71 2.10
CA THR A 376 -27.37 -17.71 1.14
C THR A 376 -28.44 -17.15 0.22
N LYS A 377 -28.80 -15.86 0.33
CA LYS A 377 -29.75 -15.23 -0.61
C LYS A 377 -29.16 -13.92 -1.11
N GLY A 378 -28.52 -13.97 -2.28
CA GLY A 378 -28.01 -12.82 -3.03
C GLY A 378 -27.17 -13.26 -4.20
#